data_1b3e4873f8476b264e262b02d32bc228
#
_entry.id   1b3e4873f8476b264e262b02d32bc228
#
_cell.length_a   1.000
_cell.length_b   1.000
_cell.length_c   1.000
_cell.angle_alpha   90.00
_cell.angle_beta   90.00
_cell.angle_gamma   90.00
#
_symmetry.space_group_name_H-M   'P 1'
#
loop_
_entity.id
_entity.type
_entity.pdbx_description
1 polymer ?
#
loop_
_entity_poly.entity_id
_entity_poly.type
_entity_poly.pdbx_seq_one_letter_code
_entity_poly.pdbx_strand_id
1 'polypeptide(L)'
;MAIKPKDMAKMIDHTNLNPTATVDDIKKLCAEAKEHEFASVCINPIYVPLAAKLLEECSVKVCTVVGFPLGANTTEVKSYETRNAIKNGAQEIDMVMNIGAFKSGALEIFKSDIKAVVDATKTAGVTSDIIVKVILETCYLDEEEIKQACEIAKDAGVDFVKTSTGFGSHGARIEDVSLMRKTVGRDVGVKASGGIHNFEEALDMLDAGANRIGASSGVTIVTDEKD
;
A
#
# COMPACT_ATOMS: atom_id res chain seq x y z
N MET A 1 -8.68 -14.58 -19.67
CA MET A 1 -10.06 -14.48 -19.15
C MET A 1 -10.28 -13.05 -18.70
N ALA A 2 -11.42 -12.44 -19.03
CA ALA A 2 -11.73 -11.12 -18.53
C ALA A 2 -11.87 -11.15 -16.99
N ILE A 3 -11.24 -10.22 -16.29
CA ILE A 3 -11.36 -10.07 -14.83
C ILE A 3 -12.79 -9.64 -14.54
N LYS A 4 -13.45 -10.31 -13.59
CA LYS A 4 -14.80 -9.93 -13.14
C LYS A 4 -14.72 -8.97 -11.97
N PRO A 5 -15.74 -8.12 -11.75
CA PRO A 5 -15.78 -7.22 -10.60
C PRO A 5 -15.48 -7.88 -9.25
N LYS A 6 -16.02 -9.10 -9.04
CA LYS A 6 -15.76 -9.87 -7.82
C LYS A 6 -14.29 -10.32 -7.66
N ASP A 7 -13.59 -10.58 -8.77
CA ASP A 7 -12.16 -10.94 -8.73
C ASP A 7 -11.31 -9.67 -8.55
N MET A 8 -11.73 -8.54 -9.16
CA MET A 8 -11.16 -7.21 -8.94
C MET A 8 -11.24 -6.79 -7.48
N ALA A 9 -12.38 -7.00 -6.83
CA ALA A 9 -12.59 -6.65 -5.41
C ALA A 9 -11.49 -7.23 -4.50
N LYS A 10 -11.10 -8.48 -4.74
CA LYS A 10 -10.04 -9.16 -3.97
C LYS A 10 -8.63 -8.58 -4.18
N MET A 11 -8.48 -7.63 -5.10
CA MET A 11 -7.23 -6.92 -5.37
C MET A 11 -7.28 -5.46 -4.89
N ILE A 12 -8.38 -5.02 -4.25
CA ILE A 12 -8.56 -3.64 -3.81
C ILE A 12 -8.21 -3.49 -2.32
N ASP A 13 -7.33 -2.53 -2.02
CA ASP A 13 -7.19 -1.94 -0.70
C ASP A 13 -8.10 -0.71 -0.64
N HIS A 14 -9.27 -0.85 -0.01
CA HIS A 14 -10.24 0.22 0.13
C HIS A 14 -9.73 1.27 1.11
N THR A 15 -9.47 2.49 0.62
CA THR A 15 -8.55 3.42 1.28
C THR A 15 -9.24 4.69 1.74
N ASN A 16 -9.02 5.06 3.01
CA ASN A 16 -9.30 6.40 3.52
C ASN A 16 -8.15 6.89 4.42
N LEU A 17 -7.27 7.71 3.84
CA LEU A 17 -6.12 8.34 4.52
C LEU A 17 -6.32 9.85 4.70
N ASN A 18 -7.55 10.35 4.51
CA ASN A 18 -7.86 11.76 4.68
C ASN A 18 -7.57 12.18 6.13
N PRO A 19 -6.86 13.28 6.37
CA PRO A 19 -6.59 13.78 7.72
C PRO A 19 -7.86 14.18 8.51
N THR A 20 -8.96 14.41 7.80
CA THR A 20 -10.27 14.72 8.41
C THR A 20 -11.20 13.52 8.56
N ALA A 21 -10.72 12.29 8.24
CA ALA A 21 -11.50 11.08 8.40
C ALA A 21 -12.01 10.92 9.84
N THR A 22 -13.28 10.60 9.99
CA THR A 22 -13.94 10.40 11.28
C THR A 22 -14.10 8.92 11.62
N VAL A 23 -14.48 8.61 12.85
CA VAL A 23 -14.82 7.25 13.29
C VAL A 23 -15.94 6.66 12.42
N ASP A 24 -16.93 7.46 12.02
CA ASP A 24 -18.05 6.98 11.21
C ASP A 24 -17.65 6.74 9.76
N ASP A 25 -16.71 7.51 9.21
CA ASP A 25 -16.10 7.22 7.90
C ASP A 25 -15.38 5.88 7.92
N ILE A 26 -14.66 5.56 8.98
CA ILE A 26 -13.95 4.27 9.11
C ILE A 26 -14.93 3.10 9.29
N LYS A 27 -16.01 3.27 10.05
CA LYS A 27 -17.06 2.26 10.16
C LYS A 27 -17.70 1.97 8.80
N LYS A 28 -17.99 3.01 8.03
CA LYS A 28 -18.54 2.91 6.67
C LYS A 28 -17.56 2.17 5.77
N LEU A 29 -16.28 2.58 5.75
CA LEU A 29 -15.23 1.93 4.97
C LEU A 29 -15.12 0.43 5.27
N CYS A 30 -15.15 0.05 6.55
CA CYS A 30 -15.09 -1.36 6.95
C CYS A 30 -16.36 -2.14 6.55
N ALA A 31 -17.54 -1.51 6.59
CA ALA A 31 -18.79 -2.13 6.15
C ALA A 31 -18.76 -2.40 4.63
N GLU A 32 -18.38 -1.41 3.84
CA GLU A 32 -18.19 -1.52 2.38
C GLU A 32 -17.16 -2.61 2.04
N ALA A 33 -16.04 -2.66 2.76
CA ALA A 33 -15.01 -3.65 2.53
C ALA A 33 -15.48 -5.08 2.81
N LYS A 34 -16.32 -5.30 3.82
CA LYS A 34 -16.97 -6.59 4.09
C LYS A 34 -17.95 -6.97 3.01
N GLU A 35 -18.82 -6.05 2.60
CA GLU A 35 -19.88 -6.27 1.62
C GLU A 35 -19.30 -6.71 0.26
N HIS A 36 -18.21 -6.06 -0.16
CA HIS A 36 -17.58 -6.34 -1.45
C HIS A 36 -16.41 -7.33 -1.37
N GLU A 37 -16.08 -7.85 -0.19
CA GLU A 37 -14.96 -8.77 0.03
C GLU A 37 -13.61 -8.20 -0.47
N PHE A 38 -13.32 -6.93 -0.19
CA PHE A 38 -12.05 -6.29 -0.57
C PHE A 38 -10.86 -6.97 0.10
N ALA A 39 -9.66 -6.81 -0.50
CA ALA A 39 -8.43 -7.38 0.05
C ALA A 39 -8.12 -6.80 1.44
N SER A 40 -8.20 -5.49 1.58
CA SER A 40 -7.97 -4.78 2.84
C SER A 40 -8.73 -3.47 2.91
N VAL A 41 -8.80 -2.90 4.12
CA VAL A 41 -8.97 -1.46 4.32
C VAL A 41 -7.60 -0.84 4.56
N CYS A 42 -7.33 0.36 3.99
CA CYS A 42 -6.07 1.10 4.22
C CYS A 42 -6.40 2.44 4.89
N ILE A 43 -5.93 2.62 6.13
CA ILE A 43 -6.37 3.68 7.05
C ILE A 43 -5.21 4.31 7.81
N ASN A 44 -5.43 5.49 8.40
CA ASN A 44 -4.48 6.11 9.31
C ASN A 44 -4.28 5.27 10.59
N PRO A 45 -3.07 5.24 11.18
CA PRO A 45 -2.71 4.36 12.30
C PRO A 45 -3.62 4.47 13.53
N ILE A 46 -4.16 5.64 13.81
CA ILE A 46 -5.07 5.88 14.96
C ILE A 46 -6.33 5.01 14.89
N TYR A 47 -6.76 4.60 13.70
CA TYR A 47 -7.99 3.82 13.49
C TYR A 47 -7.76 2.31 13.42
N VAL A 48 -6.51 1.84 13.48
CA VAL A 48 -6.20 0.41 13.40
C VAL A 48 -6.95 -0.43 14.45
N PRO A 49 -7.00 -0.04 15.76
CA PRO A 49 -7.74 -0.83 16.75
C PRO A 49 -9.24 -0.94 16.44
N LEU A 50 -9.83 0.14 15.90
CA LEU A 50 -11.25 0.15 15.53
C LEU A 50 -11.51 -0.78 14.35
N ALA A 51 -10.71 -0.67 13.28
CA ALA A 51 -10.85 -1.50 12.10
C ALA A 51 -10.59 -2.98 12.40
N ALA A 52 -9.57 -3.30 13.21
CA ALA A 52 -9.29 -4.67 13.64
C ALA A 52 -10.50 -5.31 14.34
N LYS A 53 -11.14 -4.58 15.25
CA LYS A 53 -12.37 -5.05 15.91
C LYS A 53 -13.53 -5.22 14.93
N LEU A 54 -13.72 -4.29 13.99
CA LEU A 54 -14.82 -4.34 13.03
C LEU A 54 -14.65 -5.48 12.01
N LEU A 55 -13.42 -5.89 11.71
CA LEU A 55 -13.07 -6.87 10.67
C LEU A 55 -12.64 -8.24 11.24
N GLU A 56 -12.78 -8.47 12.56
CA GLU A 56 -12.27 -9.66 13.27
C GLU A 56 -12.77 -10.98 12.67
N GLU A 57 -14.02 -11.02 12.20
CA GLU A 57 -14.67 -12.24 11.71
C GLU A 57 -14.74 -12.32 10.17
N CYS A 58 -13.89 -11.61 9.45
CA CYS A 58 -13.90 -11.63 7.98
C CYS A 58 -12.50 -11.73 7.37
N SER A 59 -12.44 -11.97 6.05
CA SER A 59 -11.18 -12.12 5.32
C SER A 59 -10.47 -10.81 5.02
N VAL A 60 -11.16 -9.66 5.16
CA VAL A 60 -10.62 -8.33 4.87
C VAL A 60 -9.52 -7.97 5.85
N LYS A 61 -8.34 -7.61 5.33
CA LYS A 61 -7.18 -7.26 6.14
C LYS A 61 -7.20 -5.81 6.60
N VAL A 62 -6.52 -5.53 7.70
CA VAL A 62 -6.26 -4.15 8.15
C VAL A 62 -4.87 -3.74 7.68
N CYS A 63 -4.83 -2.82 6.72
CA CYS A 63 -3.62 -2.15 6.25
C CYS A 63 -3.53 -0.76 6.87
N THR A 64 -2.32 -0.33 7.23
CA THR A 64 -2.05 1.04 7.65
C THR A 64 -0.72 1.56 7.13
N VAL A 65 -0.47 2.84 7.32
CA VAL A 65 0.70 3.53 6.79
C VAL A 65 1.74 3.84 7.86
N VAL A 66 3.01 3.94 7.45
CA VAL A 66 4.17 4.22 8.31
C VAL A 66 5.07 5.26 7.63
N GLY A 67 5.53 6.24 8.41
CA GLY A 67 6.33 7.36 7.88
C GLY A 67 5.56 8.24 6.89
N PHE A 68 4.27 8.24 6.98
CA PHE A 68 3.36 8.77 5.96
C PHE A 68 2.96 10.24 6.22
N PRO A 69 2.82 11.08 5.14
CA PRO A 69 3.04 10.73 3.74
C PRO A 69 4.45 11.03 3.21
N LEU A 70 5.35 11.60 4.00
CA LEU A 70 6.60 12.21 3.54
C LEU A 70 7.81 11.24 3.51
N GLY A 71 7.76 10.12 4.23
CA GLY A 71 8.89 9.22 4.38
C GLY A 71 10.08 9.79 5.19
N ALA A 72 9.93 11.00 5.75
CA ALA A 72 11.01 11.79 6.36
C ALA A 72 11.20 11.54 7.87
N ASN A 73 10.48 10.60 8.44
CA ASN A 73 10.69 10.16 9.83
C ASN A 73 12.01 9.41 9.96
N THR A 74 12.60 9.39 11.17
CA THR A 74 13.77 8.55 11.39
C THR A 74 13.40 7.07 11.33
N THR A 75 14.38 6.24 11.03
CA THR A 75 14.24 4.78 10.93
C THR A 75 13.67 4.15 12.22
N GLU A 76 14.10 4.64 13.38
CA GLU A 76 13.62 4.20 14.69
C GLU A 76 12.12 4.51 14.87
N VAL A 77 11.67 5.69 14.42
CA VAL A 77 10.26 6.09 14.49
C VAL A 77 9.43 5.19 13.57
N LYS A 78 9.84 4.96 12.33
CA LYS A 78 9.14 4.04 11.42
C LYS A 78 9.06 2.61 11.98
N SER A 79 10.14 2.11 12.56
CA SER A 79 10.16 0.81 13.22
C SER A 79 9.22 0.76 14.43
N TYR A 80 9.13 1.84 15.20
CA TYR A 80 8.20 1.94 16.31
C TYR A 80 6.73 1.99 15.83
N GLU A 81 6.43 2.83 14.84
CA GLU A 81 5.10 2.91 14.20
C GLU A 81 4.66 1.53 13.71
N THR A 82 5.55 0.79 13.04
CA THR A 82 5.28 -0.56 12.53
C THR A 82 4.89 -1.51 13.66
N ARG A 83 5.71 -1.62 14.71
CA ARG A 83 5.41 -2.50 15.85
C ARG A 83 4.11 -2.09 16.57
N ASN A 84 3.88 -0.78 16.71
CA ASN A 84 2.67 -0.26 17.32
C ASN A 84 1.43 -0.61 16.49
N ALA A 85 1.48 -0.41 15.18
CA ALA A 85 0.38 -0.75 14.27
C ALA A 85 0.04 -2.24 14.34
N ILE A 86 1.03 -3.12 14.28
CA ILE A 86 0.84 -4.58 14.35
C ILE A 86 0.25 -5.00 15.70
N LYS A 87 0.75 -4.46 16.80
CA LYS A 87 0.21 -4.72 18.15
C LYS A 87 -1.27 -4.31 18.26
N ASN A 88 -1.69 -3.32 17.51
CA ASN A 88 -3.07 -2.83 17.45
C ASN A 88 -3.94 -3.58 16.43
N GLY A 89 -3.41 -4.55 15.68
CA GLY A 89 -4.16 -5.42 14.78
C GLY A 89 -3.93 -5.18 13.29
N ALA A 90 -2.95 -4.36 12.89
CA ALA A 90 -2.57 -4.24 11.48
C ALA A 90 -1.94 -5.56 10.98
N GLN A 91 -2.30 -5.97 9.77
CA GLN A 91 -1.83 -7.16 9.09
C GLN A 91 -1.03 -6.81 7.82
N GLU A 92 -1.14 -5.58 7.35
CA GLU A 92 -0.38 -5.04 6.23
C GLU A 92 0.14 -3.64 6.57
N ILE A 93 1.36 -3.33 6.17
CA ILE A 93 2.06 -2.07 6.45
C ILE A 93 2.51 -1.45 5.12
N ASP A 94 2.00 -0.26 4.81
CA ASP A 94 2.43 0.55 3.68
C ASP A 94 3.39 1.64 4.20
N MET A 95 4.70 1.43 4.14
CA MET A 95 5.68 2.42 4.55
C MET A 95 6.06 3.37 3.41
N VAL A 96 6.32 4.63 3.70
CA VAL A 96 6.92 5.55 2.71
C VAL A 96 8.43 5.47 2.79
N MET A 97 9.09 5.30 1.64
CA MET A 97 10.55 5.31 1.55
C MET A 97 11.14 6.65 2.04
N ASN A 98 12.40 6.64 2.46
CA ASN A 98 13.11 7.87 2.73
C ASN A 98 13.56 8.52 1.41
N ILE A 99 12.66 9.35 0.83
CA ILE A 99 12.86 10.00 -0.47
C ILE A 99 14.11 10.89 -0.44
N GLY A 100 14.31 11.63 0.66
CA GLY A 100 15.46 12.53 0.81
C GLY A 100 16.80 11.78 0.81
N ALA A 101 16.90 10.66 1.52
CA ALA A 101 18.11 9.83 1.52
C ALA A 101 18.37 9.26 0.13
N PHE A 102 17.34 8.76 -0.56
CA PHE A 102 17.45 8.23 -1.91
C PHE A 102 17.95 9.30 -2.90
N LYS A 103 17.29 10.47 -2.94
CA LYS A 103 17.68 11.60 -3.83
C LYS A 103 19.08 12.16 -3.54
N SER A 104 19.57 11.97 -2.31
CA SER A 104 20.93 12.36 -1.91
C SER A 104 21.99 11.30 -2.27
N GLY A 105 21.61 10.18 -2.87
CA GLY A 105 22.51 9.05 -3.14
C GLY A 105 22.93 8.27 -1.90
N ALA A 106 22.28 8.48 -0.75
CA ALA A 106 22.57 7.76 0.50
C ALA A 106 21.85 6.40 0.52
N LEU A 107 22.18 5.53 -0.46
CA LEU A 107 21.45 4.29 -0.76
C LEU A 107 21.51 3.27 0.39
N GLU A 108 22.59 3.23 1.17
CA GLU A 108 22.67 2.36 2.34
C GLU A 108 21.70 2.80 3.46
N ILE A 109 21.51 4.11 3.64
CA ILE A 109 20.53 4.65 4.58
C ILE A 109 19.12 4.31 4.08
N PHE A 110 18.86 4.49 2.79
CA PHE A 110 17.60 4.14 2.15
C PHE A 110 17.27 2.65 2.34
N LYS A 111 18.21 1.76 2.03
CA LYS A 111 18.04 0.31 2.19
C LYS A 111 17.83 -0.10 3.64
N SER A 112 18.63 0.45 4.56
CA SER A 112 18.52 0.14 5.99
C SER A 112 17.21 0.62 6.60
N ASP A 113 16.66 1.75 6.13
CA ASP A 113 15.36 2.27 6.55
C ASP A 113 14.21 1.29 6.21
N ILE A 114 14.18 0.80 4.97
CA ILE A 114 13.21 -0.23 4.54
C ILE A 114 13.40 -1.52 5.34
N LYS A 115 14.64 -2.00 5.42
CA LYS A 115 14.96 -3.24 6.14
C LYS A 115 14.55 -3.18 7.61
N ALA A 116 14.71 -2.06 8.27
CA ALA A 116 14.32 -1.88 9.67
C ALA A 116 12.80 -2.03 9.87
N VAL A 117 11.97 -1.59 8.92
CA VAL A 117 10.53 -1.81 8.95
C VAL A 117 10.20 -3.29 8.72
N VAL A 118 10.84 -3.95 7.74
CA VAL A 118 10.68 -5.39 7.50
C VAL A 118 11.09 -6.21 8.73
N ASP A 119 12.21 -5.87 9.38
CA ASP A 119 12.65 -6.58 10.60
C ASP A 119 11.74 -6.28 11.80
N ALA A 120 11.13 -5.08 11.85
CA ALA A 120 10.18 -4.73 12.91
C ALA A 120 8.90 -5.59 12.86
N THR A 121 8.47 -6.05 11.68
CA THR A 121 7.32 -6.97 11.58
C THR A 121 7.60 -8.32 12.24
N LYS A 122 8.83 -8.84 12.07
CA LYS A 122 9.25 -10.14 12.64
C LYS A 122 9.35 -10.12 14.16
N THR A 123 9.58 -8.94 14.73
CA THR A 123 9.76 -8.75 16.19
C THR A 123 8.52 -8.20 16.90
N ALA A 124 7.41 -8.01 16.19
CA ALA A 124 6.18 -7.45 16.74
C ALA A 124 5.40 -8.41 17.67
N GLY A 125 5.83 -9.67 17.78
CA GLY A 125 5.25 -10.65 18.71
C GLY A 125 3.93 -11.28 18.23
N VAL A 126 3.65 -11.22 16.93
CA VAL A 126 2.51 -11.90 16.29
C VAL A 126 2.98 -13.14 15.54
N THR A 127 2.09 -14.12 15.40
CA THR A 127 2.38 -15.40 14.72
C THR A 127 2.00 -15.40 13.24
N SER A 128 1.27 -14.38 12.78
CA SER A 128 0.88 -14.21 11.38
C SER A 128 1.94 -13.45 10.59
N ASP A 129 2.10 -13.81 9.32
CA ASP A 129 2.91 -13.05 8.39
C ASP A 129 2.30 -11.67 8.15
N ILE A 130 3.12 -10.63 8.27
CA ILE A 130 2.73 -9.24 8.03
C ILE A 130 3.27 -8.83 6.67
N ILE A 131 2.39 -8.37 5.79
CA ILE A 131 2.77 -7.87 4.46
C ILE A 131 3.35 -6.46 4.59
N VAL A 132 4.55 -6.25 4.04
CA VAL A 132 5.19 -4.93 3.95
C VAL A 132 5.19 -4.44 2.51
N LYS A 133 4.64 -3.25 2.30
CA LYS A 133 4.67 -2.57 1.00
C LYS A 133 5.45 -1.27 1.15
N VAL A 134 6.39 -1.00 0.24
CA VAL A 134 7.12 0.27 0.23
C VAL A 134 6.56 1.21 -0.84
N ILE A 135 6.16 2.40 -0.42
CA ILE A 135 5.69 3.48 -1.30
C ILE A 135 6.92 4.22 -1.82
N LEU A 136 7.12 4.18 -3.12
CA LEU A 136 8.24 4.84 -3.79
C LEU A 136 7.97 6.33 -4.02
N GLU A 137 6.71 6.73 -4.14
CA GLU A 137 6.26 8.08 -4.53
C GLU A 137 6.82 8.47 -5.89
N THR A 138 6.41 7.72 -6.91
CA THR A 138 6.97 7.78 -8.27
C THR A 138 6.91 9.17 -8.89
N CYS A 139 6.02 10.05 -8.42
CA CYS A 139 5.94 11.44 -8.88
C CYS A 139 7.21 12.26 -8.61
N TYR A 140 8.11 11.81 -7.76
CA TYR A 140 9.41 12.46 -7.49
C TYR A 140 10.59 11.76 -8.16
N LEU A 141 10.36 10.66 -8.89
CA LEU A 141 11.41 9.79 -9.44
C LEU A 141 11.38 9.79 -10.98
N ASP A 142 12.54 9.69 -11.58
CA ASP A 142 12.66 9.32 -12.99
C ASP A 142 12.68 7.79 -13.17
N GLU A 143 12.72 7.31 -14.43
CA GLU A 143 12.67 5.89 -14.75
C GLU A 143 13.83 5.08 -14.14
N GLU A 144 15.06 5.63 -14.16
CA GLU A 144 16.23 4.96 -13.59
C GLU A 144 16.16 4.92 -12.05
N GLU A 145 15.67 5.99 -11.45
CA GLU A 145 15.42 6.07 -10.01
C GLU A 145 14.33 5.08 -9.56
N ILE A 146 13.25 4.91 -10.34
CA ILE A 146 12.21 3.90 -10.07
C ILE A 146 12.80 2.49 -10.09
N LYS A 147 13.62 2.15 -11.11
CA LYS A 147 14.29 0.86 -11.20
C LYS A 147 15.19 0.63 -9.97
N GLN A 148 16.07 1.57 -9.68
CA GLN A 148 17.00 1.47 -8.56
C GLN A 148 16.28 1.33 -7.22
N ALA A 149 15.22 2.11 -6.99
CA ALA A 149 14.42 2.02 -5.77
C ALA A 149 13.71 0.65 -5.65
N CYS A 150 13.17 0.12 -6.76
CA CYS A 150 12.56 -1.20 -6.82
C CYS A 150 13.55 -2.33 -6.48
N GLU A 151 14.76 -2.29 -7.06
CA GLU A 151 15.81 -3.28 -6.81
C GLU A 151 16.22 -3.28 -5.34
N ILE A 152 16.47 -2.10 -4.77
CA ILE A 152 16.86 -1.97 -3.36
C ILE A 152 15.73 -2.41 -2.43
N ALA A 153 14.49 -2.06 -2.74
CA ALA A 153 13.33 -2.48 -1.95
C ALA A 153 13.15 -4.01 -1.96
N LYS A 154 13.27 -4.64 -3.14
CA LYS A 154 13.28 -6.10 -3.28
C LYS A 154 14.38 -6.74 -2.45
N ASP A 155 15.60 -6.23 -2.53
CA ASP A 155 16.75 -6.70 -1.75
C ASP A 155 16.58 -6.52 -0.23
N ALA A 156 15.81 -5.51 0.19
CA ALA A 156 15.48 -5.28 1.59
C ALA A 156 14.41 -6.26 2.12
N GLY A 157 13.75 -7.03 1.22
CA GLY A 157 12.83 -8.10 1.56
C GLY A 157 11.38 -7.65 1.76
N VAL A 158 10.93 -6.64 1.02
CA VAL A 158 9.51 -6.23 1.02
C VAL A 158 8.66 -7.20 0.21
N ASP A 159 7.37 -7.29 0.53
CA ASP A 159 6.40 -8.10 -0.21
C ASP A 159 5.87 -7.35 -1.44
N PHE A 160 5.79 -6.03 -1.37
CA PHE A 160 5.30 -5.17 -2.45
C PHE A 160 6.11 -3.88 -2.60
N VAL A 161 6.20 -3.40 -3.83
CA VAL A 161 6.48 -1.99 -4.15
C VAL A 161 5.17 -1.29 -4.51
N LYS A 162 4.97 -0.05 -4.06
CA LYS A 162 3.75 0.74 -4.27
C LYS A 162 4.09 2.06 -4.92
N THR A 163 3.26 2.52 -5.87
CA THR A 163 3.55 3.75 -6.63
C THR A 163 3.52 5.01 -5.76
N SER A 164 2.42 5.24 -5.03
CA SER A 164 2.11 6.60 -4.56
C SER A 164 1.41 6.62 -3.21
N THR A 165 1.58 7.74 -2.49
CA THR A 165 0.82 8.05 -1.26
C THR A 165 -0.59 8.54 -1.56
N GLY A 166 -0.79 9.20 -2.71
CA GLY A 166 -1.99 9.98 -3.04
C GLY A 166 -1.91 11.45 -2.61
N PHE A 167 -0.79 11.87 -1.98
CA PHE A 167 -0.54 13.26 -1.55
C PHE A 167 0.52 13.97 -2.41
N GLY A 168 1.14 13.26 -3.35
CA GLY A 168 2.08 13.80 -4.31
C GLY A 168 1.38 14.51 -5.49
N SER A 169 2.18 14.95 -6.46
CA SER A 169 1.68 15.70 -7.63
C SER A 169 0.84 14.85 -8.60
N HIS A 170 1.04 13.54 -8.61
CA HIS A 170 0.24 12.57 -9.36
C HIS A 170 0.24 11.19 -8.67
N GLY A 171 -0.73 10.35 -9.04
CA GLY A 171 -0.84 8.98 -8.62
C GLY A 171 -0.16 7.99 -9.58
N ALA A 172 -0.70 6.75 -9.62
CA ALA A 172 -0.19 5.68 -10.47
C ALA A 172 -0.27 6.03 -11.96
N ARG A 173 0.76 5.64 -12.71
CA ARG A 173 0.81 5.70 -14.17
C ARG A 173 1.10 4.30 -14.72
N ILE A 174 0.54 3.99 -15.87
CA ILE A 174 0.71 2.70 -16.55
C ILE A 174 2.20 2.40 -16.80
N GLU A 175 2.96 3.41 -17.22
CA GLU A 175 4.38 3.32 -17.50
C GLU A 175 5.17 2.96 -16.24
N ASP A 176 4.91 3.64 -15.12
CA ASP A 176 5.57 3.40 -13.84
C ASP A 176 5.27 1.97 -13.34
N VAL A 177 4.01 1.56 -13.36
CA VAL A 177 3.58 0.21 -12.94
C VAL A 177 4.25 -0.87 -13.79
N SER A 178 4.27 -0.69 -15.13
CA SER A 178 4.93 -1.61 -16.06
C SER A 178 6.43 -1.71 -15.78
N LEU A 179 7.09 -0.56 -15.52
CA LEU A 179 8.50 -0.49 -15.19
C LEU A 179 8.80 -1.19 -13.86
N MET A 180 8.02 -0.90 -12.82
CA MET A 180 8.13 -1.54 -11.50
C MET A 180 7.98 -3.06 -11.63
N ARG A 181 6.94 -3.55 -12.35
CA ARG A 181 6.72 -4.98 -12.57
C ARG A 181 7.89 -5.66 -13.29
N LYS A 182 8.42 -5.03 -14.33
CA LYS A 182 9.59 -5.55 -15.05
C LYS A 182 10.81 -5.67 -14.14
N THR A 183 11.01 -4.70 -13.26
CA THR A 183 12.16 -4.61 -12.36
C THR A 183 12.07 -5.64 -11.22
N VAL A 184 10.94 -5.71 -10.52
CA VAL A 184 10.84 -6.60 -9.35
C VAL A 184 10.60 -8.07 -9.73
N GLY A 185 10.16 -8.35 -10.96
CA GLY A 185 9.84 -9.69 -11.42
C GLY A 185 8.50 -10.20 -10.86
N ARG A 186 8.39 -11.51 -10.59
CA ARG A 186 7.15 -12.14 -10.13
C ARG A 186 7.08 -12.32 -8.62
N ASP A 187 8.22 -12.26 -7.94
CA ASP A 187 8.34 -12.60 -6.51
C ASP A 187 7.87 -11.47 -5.59
N VAL A 188 7.93 -10.22 -6.06
CA VAL A 188 7.47 -9.04 -5.32
C VAL A 188 6.23 -8.47 -5.99
N GLY A 189 5.21 -8.14 -5.18
CA GLY A 189 3.96 -7.55 -5.66
C GLY A 189 4.15 -6.10 -6.12
N VAL A 190 3.25 -5.63 -6.99
CA VAL A 190 3.15 -4.21 -7.37
C VAL A 190 1.76 -3.69 -7.02
N LYS A 191 1.71 -2.63 -6.20
CA LYS A 191 0.47 -1.93 -5.85
C LYS A 191 0.42 -0.60 -6.59
N ALA A 192 -0.61 -0.42 -7.41
CA ALA A 192 -0.93 0.85 -8.03
C ALA A 192 -1.89 1.65 -7.12
N SER A 193 -1.62 2.92 -6.86
CA SER A 193 -2.48 3.76 -6.02
C SER A 193 -2.44 5.23 -6.40
N GLY A 194 -3.57 5.93 -6.14
CA GLY A 194 -3.77 7.32 -6.50
C GLY A 194 -4.25 7.51 -7.94
N GLY A 195 -5.37 8.20 -8.12
CA GLY A 195 -5.94 8.51 -9.44
C GLY A 195 -6.66 7.35 -10.13
N ILE A 196 -7.12 6.33 -9.39
CA ILE A 196 -7.84 5.17 -9.92
C ILE A 196 -9.29 5.25 -9.41
N HIS A 197 -10.26 5.48 -10.31
CA HIS A 197 -11.62 5.83 -9.94
C HIS A 197 -12.70 4.90 -10.48
N ASN A 198 -12.41 4.10 -11.51
CA ASN A 198 -13.36 3.21 -12.18
C ASN A 198 -12.72 1.88 -12.55
N PHE A 199 -13.55 0.95 -13.05
CA PHE A 199 -13.13 -0.41 -13.40
C PHE A 199 -12.08 -0.43 -14.52
N GLU A 200 -12.23 0.41 -15.56
CA GLU A 200 -11.31 0.46 -16.70
C GLU A 200 -9.91 0.91 -16.26
N GLU A 201 -9.83 2.00 -15.47
CA GLU A 201 -8.55 2.48 -14.92
C GLU A 201 -7.88 1.43 -14.02
N ALA A 202 -8.65 0.71 -13.21
CA ALA A 202 -8.12 -0.37 -12.38
C ALA A 202 -7.62 -1.55 -13.24
N LEU A 203 -8.34 -1.90 -14.31
CA LEU A 203 -7.95 -2.95 -15.26
C LEU A 203 -6.66 -2.59 -15.98
N ASP A 204 -6.52 -1.35 -16.44
CA ASP A 204 -5.29 -0.86 -17.08
C ASP A 204 -4.07 -1.02 -16.17
N MET A 205 -4.21 -0.75 -14.87
CA MET A 205 -3.12 -0.96 -13.89
C MET A 205 -2.80 -2.44 -13.70
N LEU A 206 -3.81 -3.32 -13.70
CA LEU A 206 -3.58 -4.78 -13.61
C LEU A 206 -2.90 -5.30 -14.88
N ASP A 207 -3.32 -4.85 -16.04
CA ASP A 207 -2.71 -5.22 -17.33
C ASP A 207 -1.26 -4.70 -17.44
N ALA A 208 -0.96 -3.55 -16.84
CA ALA A 208 0.40 -3.04 -16.71
C ALA A 208 1.28 -3.86 -15.73
N GLY A 209 0.66 -4.73 -14.92
CA GLY A 209 1.38 -5.65 -14.04
C GLY A 209 1.16 -5.41 -12.54
N ALA A 210 0.24 -4.52 -12.14
CA ALA A 210 -0.18 -4.46 -10.75
C ALA A 210 -0.92 -5.74 -10.35
N ASN A 211 -0.87 -6.09 -9.08
CA ASN A 211 -1.66 -7.16 -8.49
C ASN A 211 -2.33 -6.72 -7.17
N ARG A 212 -2.30 -5.42 -6.91
CA ARG A 212 -3.05 -4.75 -5.85
C ARG A 212 -3.37 -3.32 -6.31
N ILE A 213 -4.57 -2.86 -5.98
CA ILE A 213 -5.06 -1.50 -6.30
C ILE A 213 -5.40 -0.79 -4.99
N GLY A 214 -4.83 0.38 -4.77
CA GLY A 214 -5.21 1.26 -3.65
C GLY A 214 -6.13 2.37 -4.14
N ALA A 215 -7.39 2.37 -3.74
CA ALA A 215 -8.37 3.35 -4.16
C ALA A 215 -9.36 3.73 -3.05
N SER A 216 -9.78 5.00 -3.02
CA SER A 216 -10.93 5.45 -2.23
C SER A 216 -12.27 5.14 -2.91
N SER A 217 -12.24 4.91 -4.23
CA SER A 217 -13.39 4.60 -5.07
C SER A 217 -13.64 3.09 -5.22
N GLY A 218 -13.21 2.26 -4.25
CA GLY A 218 -13.29 0.81 -4.36
C GLY A 218 -14.69 0.30 -4.70
N VAL A 219 -15.73 0.85 -4.09
CA VAL A 219 -17.13 0.49 -4.38
C VAL A 219 -17.49 0.82 -5.84
N THR A 220 -17.20 2.02 -6.30
CA THR A 220 -17.44 2.43 -7.69
C THR A 220 -16.73 1.49 -8.68
N ILE A 221 -15.47 1.17 -8.43
CA ILE A 221 -14.65 0.27 -9.28
C ILE A 221 -15.34 -1.09 -9.49
N VAL A 222 -16.01 -1.64 -8.46
CA VAL A 222 -16.60 -2.99 -8.54
C VAL A 222 -18.11 -2.99 -8.84
N THR A 223 -18.77 -1.83 -8.83
CA THR A 223 -20.22 -1.71 -9.10
C THR A 223 -20.56 -1.04 -10.42
N ASP A 224 -19.65 -0.23 -11.00
CA ASP A 224 -19.82 0.36 -12.32
C ASP A 224 -19.65 -0.70 -13.43
N GLU A 225 -20.62 -1.61 -13.54
CA GLU A 225 -20.77 -2.39 -14.76
C GLU A 225 -21.28 -1.46 -15.89
N LYS A 226 -20.41 -1.14 -16.84
CA LYS A 226 -20.90 -0.74 -18.14
C LYS A 226 -21.41 -2.00 -18.85
N ASP A 227 -22.72 -2.09 -19.03
CA ASP A 227 -23.42 -3.01 -19.94
C ASP A 227 -22.78 -3.05 -21.35
#